data_2fc5c041db8fd9ea0967d78f27fc4ea7
#
_entry.id   2fc5c041db8fd9ea0967d78f27fc4ea7
#
_cell.length_a   1.000
_cell.length_b   1.000
_cell.length_c   1.000
_cell.angle_alpha   90.00
_cell.angle_beta   90.00
_cell.angle_gamma   90.00
#
_symmetry.space_group_name_H-M   'P 1'
#
loop_
_entity.id
_entity.type
_entity.pdbx_description
1 polymer ?
#
loop_
_entity_poly.entity_id
_entity_poly.type
_entity_poly.pdbx_seq_one_letter_code
_entity_poly.pdbx_strand_id
1 'polypeptide(L)'
;VLLRGYQGFGGLKCVLNRCDNPDDLRYWSASEQNLFAPTQRLKQMIYRDAVDASTAKRYWESIKASVLTSFYTDTRIVSAIAEALSAADVQVRRCLDPSAGMGAFTETFAKSAGMVDAMEKDLLTARITQALHPYGKDNIFVRQEPFEAIGELEEKDKYDLITSNIPFGDFMVYDRSYSKGENILKRESTRTIHNYFF
;
A
#
# COMPACT_ATOMS: atom_id res chain seq x y z
N VAL A 1 -19.75 0.54 -0.53
CA VAL A 1 -19.73 -0.26 0.71
C VAL A 1 -18.72 -1.40 0.60
N LEU A 2 -18.79 -2.28 -0.43
CA LEU A 2 -17.90 -3.45 -0.55
C LEU A 2 -16.41 -3.07 -0.63
N LEU A 3 -16.05 -2.07 -1.44
CA LEU A 3 -14.65 -1.63 -1.57
C LEU A 3 -14.07 -1.12 -0.25
N ARG A 4 -14.87 -0.39 0.54
CA ARG A 4 -14.43 0.10 1.87
C ARG A 4 -14.24 -1.01 2.91
N GLY A 5 -14.78 -2.18 2.67
CA GLY A 5 -14.58 -3.37 3.51
C GLY A 5 -13.33 -4.19 3.18
N TYR A 6 -12.58 -3.80 2.15
CA TYR A 6 -11.33 -4.50 1.80
C TYR A 6 -10.30 -4.33 2.92
N GLN A 7 -9.72 -5.45 3.37
CA GLN A 7 -8.73 -5.50 4.45
C GLN A 7 -7.43 -6.21 4.02
N GLY A 8 -7.25 -6.43 2.71
CA GLY A 8 -6.15 -7.23 2.20
C GLY A 8 -6.30 -8.72 2.50
N PHE A 9 -5.23 -9.47 2.35
CA PHE A 9 -5.20 -10.92 2.52
C PHE A 9 -4.23 -11.35 3.63
N GLY A 10 -4.08 -10.53 4.67
CA GLY A 10 -3.29 -10.87 5.86
C GLY A 10 -3.72 -12.21 6.46
N GLY A 11 -2.76 -12.99 6.93
CA GLY A 11 -3.03 -14.31 7.52
C GLY A 11 -3.25 -15.47 6.54
N LEU A 12 -3.39 -15.22 5.24
CA LEU A 12 -3.58 -16.26 4.22
C LEU A 12 -2.29 -16.79 3.58
N LYS A 13 -1.12 -16.46 4.13
CA LYS A 13 0.19 -16.80 3.53
C LYS A 13 0.32 -18.26 3.17
N CYS A 14 -0.04 -19.17 4.06
CA CYS A 14 0.04 -20.61 3.82
C CYS A 14 -0.86 -21.01 2.65
N VAL A 15 -2.12 -20.58 2.68
CA VAL A 15 -3.13 -20.94 1.67
C VAL A 15 -2.76 -20.37 0.30
N LEU A 16 -2.33 -19.11 0.22
CA LEU A 16 -2.00 -18.45 -1.05
C LEU A 16 -0.77 -19.08 -1.74
N ASN A 17 0.23 -19.48 -0.97
CA ASN A 17 1.45 -20.09 -1.52
C ASN A 17 1.25 -21.55 -1.95
N ARG A 18 0.30 -22.26 -1.36
CA ARG A 18 0.10 -23.70 -1.57
C ARG A 18 -1.25 -24.06 -2.19
N CYS A 19 -2.07 -23.10 -2.55
CA CYS A 19 -3.42 -23.34 -3.07
C CYS A 19 -3.47 -24.15 -4.38
N ASP A 20 -2.33 -24.35 -5.02
CA ASP A 20 -2.21 -25.13 -6.25
C ASP A 20 -1.89 -26.61 -6.00
N ASN A 21 -1.57 -26.97 -4.76
CA ASN A 21 -1.24 -28.35 -4.39
C ASN A 21 -2.19 -28.90 -3.31
N PRO A 22 -3.29 -29.57 -3.68
CA PRO A 22 -4.26 -30.12 -2.74
C PRO A 22 -3.67 -31.21 -1.82
N ASP A 23 -2.55 -31.85 -2.19
CA ASP A 23 -1.92 -32.87 -1.36
C ASP A 23 -1.34 -32.31 -0.05
N ASP A 24 -1.00 -31.02 -0.05
CA ASP A 24 -0.52 -30.33 1.15
C ASP A 24 -1.61 -30.12 2.22
N LEU A 25 -2.89 -30.25 1.87
CA LEU A 25 -4.02 -30.04 2.80
C LEU A 25 -3.93 -30.93 4.05
N ARG A 26 -3.27 -32.08 3.96
CA ARG A 26 -3.09 -32.99 5.09
C ARG A 26 -2.27 -32.38 6.25
N TYR A 27 -1.48 -31.38 5.95
CA TYR A 27 -0.58 -30.71 6.91
C TYR A 27 -1.10 -29.36 7.38
N TRP A 28 -2.31 -28.97 6.92
CA TRP A 28 -2.91 -27.69 7.25
C TRP A 28 -3.81 -27.79 8.47
N SER A 29 -3.92 -26.71 9.23
CA SER A 29 -4.93 -26.59 10.28
C SER A 29 -6.34 -26.62 9.68
N ALA A 30 -7.34 -26.95 10.49
CA ALA A 30 -8.73 -26.96 10.04
C ALA A 30 -9.20 -25.61 9.48
N SER A 31 -8.72 -24.50 10.06
CA SER A 31 -9.01 -23.14 9.58
C SER A 31 -8.41 -22.88 8.19
N GLU A 32 -7.19 -23.32 7.94
CA GLU A 32 -6.53 -23.17 6.64
C GLU A 32 -7.20 -24.05 5.57
N GLN A 33 -7.59 -25.28 5.92
CA GLN A 33 -8.33 -26.18 5.03
C GLN A 33 -9.67 -25.56 4.58
N ASN A 34 -10.35 -24.87 5.48
CA ASN A 34 -11.61 -24.19 5.15
C ASN A 34 -11.43 -23.02 4.17
N LEU A 35 -10.23 -22.44 4.11
CA LEU A 35 -9.92 -21.33 3.20
C LEU A 35 -9.45 -21.80 1.82
N PHE A 36 -9.14 -23.08 1.64
CA PHE A 36 -8.60 -23.61 0.38
C PHE A 36 -9.56 -23.41 -0.80
N ALA A 37 -10.80 -23.90 -0.68
CA ALA A 37 -11.78 -23.80 -1.75
C ALA A 37 -12.16 -22.34 -2.09
N PRO A 38 -12.42 -21.43 -1.12
CA PRO A 38 -12.61 -20.03 -1.40
C PRO A 38 -11.41 -19.38 -2.11
N THR A 39 -10.18 -19.71 -1.72
CA THR A 39 -8.97 -19.16 -2.34
C THR A 39 -8.79 -19.64 -3.78
N GLN A 40 -9.04 -20.93 -4.05
CA GLN A 40 -9.05 -21.45 -5.41
C GLN A 40 -10.12 -20.77 -6.28
N ARG A 41 -11.32 -20.60 -5.74
CA ARG A 41 -12.39 -19.89 -6.45
C ARG A 41 -12.00 -18.45 -6.77
N LEU A 42 -11.38 -17.73 -5.83
CA LEU A 42 -10.85 -16.38 -6.06
C LEU A 42 -9.85 -16.38 -7.21
N LYS A 43 -8.89 -17.31 -7.20
CA LYS A 43 -7.91 -17.44 -8.29
C LYS A 43 -8.58 -17.66 -9.64
N GLN A 44 -9.53 -18.60 -9.71
CA GLN A 44 -10.30 -18.88 -10.93
C GLN A 44 -11.06 -17.65 -11.43
N MET A 45 -11.70 -16.88 -10.53
CA MET A 45 -12.39 -15.65 -10.90
C MET A 45 -11.42 -14.61 -11.50
N ILE A 46 -10.25 -14.41 -10.89
CA ILE A 46 -9.23 -13.49 -11.40
C ILE A 46 -8.79 -13.87 -12.80
N TYR A 47 -8.50 -15.16 -13.03
CA TYR A 47 -8.04 -15.64 -14.34
C TYR A 47 -9.14 -15.67 -15.41
N ARG A 48 -10.40 -15.80 -14.99
CA ARG A 48 -11.56 -15.72 -15.91
C ARG A 48 -11.87 -14.30 -16.34
N ASP A 49 -11.80 -13.33 -15.40
CA ASP A 49 -12.34 -11.99 -15.59
C ASP A 49 -11.26 -10.95 -15.98
N ALA A 50 -9.98 -11.31 -15.88
CA ALA A 50 -8.88 -10.46 -16.35
C ALA A 50 -8.86 -10.36 -17.88
N VAL A 51 -8.41 -9.22 -18.40
CA VAL A 51 -8.30 -8.94 -19.84
C VAL A 51 -7.36 -9.93 -20.54
N ASP A 52 -6.30 -10.35 -19.85
CA ASP A 52 -5.33 -11.31 -20.34
C ASP A 52 -4.63 -12.05 -19.19
N ALA A 53 -3.90 -13.12 -19.52
CA ALA A 53 -3.21 -13.95 -18.54
C ALA A 53 -2.10 -13.21 -17.78
N SER A 54 -1.45 -12.22 -18.39
CA SER A 54 -0.42 -11.40 -17.75
C SER A 54 -1.04 -10.53 -16.66
N THR A 55 -2.16 -9.90 -16.97
CA THR A 55 -2.94 -9.12 -16.00
C THR A 55 -3.47 -9.99 -14.87
N ALA A 56 -3.99 -11.18 -15.17
CA ALA A 56 -4.41 -12.14 -14.14
C ALA A 56 -3.26 -12.49 -13.18
N LYS A 57 -2.09 -12.79 -13.75
CA LYS A 57 -0.89 -13.09 -12.96
C LYS A 57 -0.49 -11.92 -12.07
N ARG A 58 -0.51 -10.69 -12.58
CA ARG A 58 -0.19 -9.49 -11.80
C ARG A 58 -1.14 -9.30 -10.62
N TYR A 59 -2.44 -9.48 -10.80
CA TYR A 59 -3.41 -9.45 -9.70
C TYR A 59 -3.17 -10.56 -8.69
N TRP A 60 -2.87 -11.77 -9.15
CA TRP A 60 -2.58 -12.88 -8.24
C TRP A 60 -1.31 -12.66 -7.41
N GLU A 61 -0.25 -12.16 -8.01
CA GLU A 61 0.99 -11.81 -7.30
C GLU A 61 0.78 -10.61 -6.34
N SER A 62 -0.07 -9.64 -6.70
CA SER A 62 -0.48 -8.54 -5.84
C SER A 62 -1.18 -9.07 -4.56
N ILE A 63 -2.12 -10.01 -4.71
CA ILE A 63 -2.77 -10.66 -3.55
C ILE A 63 -1.75 -11.34 -2.65
N LYS A 64 -0.80 -12.09 -3.21
CA LYS A 64 0.25 -12.76 -2.43
C LYS A 64 1.15 -11.76 -1.70
N ALA A 65 1.53 -10.66 -2.35
CA ALA A 65 2.35 -9.62 -1.75
C ALA A 65 1.63 -8.92 -0.60
N SER A 66 0.31 -8.68 -0.72
CA SER A 66 -0.50 -8.01 0.29
C SER A 66 -0.58 -8.75 1.63
N VAL A 67 -0.32 -10.05 1.64
CA VAL A 67 -0.31 -10.88 2.86
C VAL A 67 0.67 -10.36 3.92
N LEU A 68 1.77 -9.75 3.51
CA LEU A 68 2.82 -9.25 4.40
C LEU A 68 2.69 -7.75 4.70
N THR A 69 1.95 -7.01 3.89
CA THR A 69 1.95 -5.53 3.92
C THR A 69 0.60 -4.92 4.26
N SER A 70 -0.47 -5.71 4.30
CA SER A 70 -1.83 -5.21 4.56
C SER A 70 -2.08 -5.01 6.07
N PHE A 71 -1.41 -4.04 6.66
CA PHE A 71 -1.65 -3.58 8.02
C PHE A 71 -2.18 -2.16 7.98
N TYR A 72 -3.49 -2.00 8.13
CA TYR A 72 -4.13 -0.69 8.04
C TYR A 72 -4.27 -0.05 9.41
N THR A 73 -4.02 1.26 9.46
CA THR A 73 -4.11 2.04 10.69
C THR A 73 -5.57 2.36 11.00
N ASP A 74 -5.95 2.21 12.26
CA ASP A 74 -7.29 2.63 12.73
C ASP A 74 -7.46 4.15 12.51
N THR A 75 -8.55 4.52 11.86
CA THR A 75 -8.85 5.93 11.52
C THR A 75 -8.91 6.85 12.74
N ARG A 76 -9.21 6.33 13.94
CA ARG A 76 -9.19 7.08 15.19
C ARG A 76 -7.80 7.57 15.55
N ILE A 77 -6.76 6.74 15.29
CA ILE A 77 -5.36 7.12 15.52
C ILE A 77 -4.98 8.24 14.53
N VAL A 78 -5.31 8.06 13.26
CA VAL A 78 -5.01 9.06 12.22
C VAL A 78 -5.72 10.38 12.49
N SER A 79 -6.99 10.33 12.93
CA SER A 79 -7.74 11.52 13.32
C SER A 79 -7.10 12.25 14.51
N ALA A 80 -6.65 11.51 15.53
CA ALA A 80 -5.96 12.12 16.68
C ALA A 80 -4.65 12.82 16.27
N ILE A 81 -3.91 12.26 15.30
CA ILE A 81 -2.71 12.91 14.74
C ILE A 81 -3.10 14.21 14.02
N ALA A 82 -4.14 14.17 13.18
CA ALA A 82 -4.60 15.35 12.45
C ALA A 82 -5.11 16.46 13.40
N GLU A 83 -5.83 16.08 14.46
CA GLU A 83 -6.27 17.01 15.52
C GLU A 83 -5.10 17.64 16.25
N ALA A 84 -4.07 16.88 16.60
CA ALA A 84 -2.86 17.39 17.26
C ALA A 84 -2.11 18.40 16.37
N LEU A 85 -1.97 18.12 15.07
CA LEU A 85 -1.34 19.04 14.12
C LEU A 85 -2.17 20.33 13.97
N SER A 86 -3.49 20.20 13.89
CA SER A 86 -4.40 21.35 13.84
C SER A 86 -4.32 22.20 15.11
N ALA A 87 -4.27 21.57 16.30
CA ALA A 87 -4.12 22.26 17.56
C ALA A 87 -2.76 22.99 17.69
N ALA A 88 -1.75 22.51 17.00
CA ALA A 88 -0.44 23.16 16.90
C ALA A 88 -0.35 24.20 15.76
N ASP A 89 -1.48 24.54 15.13
CA ASP A 89 -1.59 25.49 14.01
C ASP A 89 -0.68 25.14 12.81
N VAL A 90 -0.46 23.86 12.59
CA VAL A 90 0.32 23.38 11.43
C VAL A 90 -0.53 23.50 10.16
N GLN A 91 -0.12 24.39 9.25
CA GLN A 91 -0.79 24.60 7.99
C GLN A 91 -0.21 23.68 6.92
N VAL A 92 -1.05 22.80 6.35
CA VAL A 92 -0.65 21.82 5.33
C VAL A 92 -1.28 22.21 4.01
N ARG A 93 -0.48 22.65 3.04
CA ARG A 93 -0.92 22.89 1.66
C ARG A 93 -0.80 21.61 0.83
N ARG A 94 0.34 20.92 0.96
CA ARG A 94 0.61 19.66 0.26
C ARG A 94 0.99 18.57 1.26
N CYS A 95 0.22 17.48 1.23
CA CYS A 95 0.48 16.29 2.02
C CYS A 95 0.89 15.13 1.10
N LEU A 96 1.87 14.33 1.52
CA LEU A 96 2.22 13.06 0.87
C LEU A 96 1.91 11.89 1.80
N ASP A 97 1.23 10.90 1.25
CA ASP A 97 1.07 9.57 1.84
C ASP A 97 1.82 8.55 0.95
N PRO A 98 3.08 8.22 1.26
CA PRO A 98 3.93 7.40 0.40
C PRO A 98 3.61 5.90 0.43
N SER A 99 2.67 5.45 1.27
CA SER A 99 2.21 4.06 1.37
C SER A 99 0.75 4.03 1.78
N ALA A 100 -0.10 4.53 0.88
CA ALA A 100 -1.47 4.94 1.19
C ALA A 100 -2.39 3.79 1.65
N GLY A 101 -2.11 2.55 1.26
CA GLY A 101 -2.99 1.43 1.56
C GLY A 101 -4.42 1.74 1.12
N MET A 102 -5.36 1.62 2.05
CA MET A 102 -6.77 1.93 1.83
C MET A 102 -7.14 3.41 2.01
N GLY A 103 -6.13 4.28 2.20
CA GLY A 103 -6.32 5.72 2.23
C GLY A 103 -6.73 6.31 3.58
N ALA A 104 -6.45 5.64 4.70
CA ALA A 104 -6.81 6.16 6.02
C ALA A 104 -6.17 7.54 6.31
N PHE A 105 -4.87 7.68 6.05
CA PHE A 105 -4.17 8.96 6.13
C PHE A 105 -4.65 9.93 5.04
N THR A 106 -4.71 9.46 3.81
CA THR A 106 -5.18 10.21 2.64
C THR A 106 -6.53 10.88 2.90
N GLU A 107 -7.56 10.11 3.32
CA GLU A 107 -8.92 10.64 3.59
C GLU A 107 -8.94 11.63 4.76
N THR A 108 -8.15 11.35 5.80
CA THR A 108 -8.15 12.17 7.01
C THR A 108 -7.52 13.52 6.72
N PHE A 109 -6.37 13.55 6.05
CA PHE A 109 -5.65 14.80 5.77
C PHE A 109 -6.25 15.59 4.61
N ALA A 110 -6.98 14.97 3.68
CA ALA A 110 -7.69 15.70 2.62
C ALA A 110 -8.75 16.69 3.15
N LYS A 111 -9.18 16.52 4.40
CA LYS A 111 -10.15 17.44 5.02
C LYS A 111 -9.54 18.80 5.41
N SER A 112 -8.23 18.87 5.60
CA SER A 112 -7.52 20.06 6.05
C SER A 112 -6.38 20.48 5.12
N ALA A 113 -5.80 19.58 4.33
CA ALA A 113 -4.76 19.89 3.37
C ALA A 113 -5.35 20.47 2.07
N GLY A 114 -4.58 21.33 1.40
CA GLY A 114 -4.92 21.84 0.07
C GLY A 114 -4.88 20.75 -1.00
N MET A 115 -3.94 19.79 -0.86
CA MET A 115 -3.77 18.67 -1.77
C MET A 115 -3.16 17.47 -1.03
N VAL A 116 -3.58 16.26 -1.37
CA VAL A 116 -2.98 15.02 -0.88
C VAL A 116 -2.56 14.14 -2.05
N ASP A 117 -1.27 13.94 -2.21
CA ASP A 117 -0.68 12.93 -3.09
C ASP A 117 -0.57 11.62 -2.31
N ALA A 118 -1.09 10.54 -2.87
CA ALA A 118 -1.10 9.22 -2.27
C ALA A 118 -0.45 8.21 -3.21
N MET A 119 0.57 7.51 -2.74
CA MET A 119 1.27 6.48 -3.50
C MET A 119 0.97 5.11 -2.92
N GLU A 120 0.63 4.14 -3.77
CA GLU A 120 0.42 2.75 -3.36
C GLU A 120 1.06 1.81 -4.38
N LYS A 121 1.98 1.00 -3.90
CA LYS A 121 2.74 0.06 -4.74
C LYS A 121 1.92 -1.14 -5.16
N ASP A 122 1.08 -1.66 -4.25
CA ASP A 122 0.27 -2.85 -4.52
C ASP A 122 -0.84 -2.54 -5.52
N LEU A 123 -0.85 -3.29 -6.63
CA LEU A 123 -1.76 -3.06 -7.74
C LEU A 123 -3.24 -3.13 -7.34
N LEU A 124 -3.63 -4.15 -6.58
CA LEU A 124 -5.03 -4.35 -6.21
C LEU A 124 -5.49 -3.28 -5.22
N THR A 125 -4.71 -3.03 -4.18
CA THR A 125 -4.98 -2.01 -3.18
C THR A 125 -5.06 -0.63 -3.82
N ALA A 126 -4.11 -0.28 -4.69
CA ALA A 126 -4.13 0.98 -5.41
C ALA A 126 -5.39 1.15 -6.27
N ARG A 127 -5.80 0.11 -7.00
CA ARG A 127 -7.02 0.15 -7.82
C ARG A 127 -8.29 0.34 -6.99
N ILE A 128 -8.35 -0.29 -5.82
CA ILE A 128 -9.47 -0.11 -4.90
C ILE A 128 -9.48 1.33 -4.36
N THR A 129 -8.34 1.84 -3.94
CA THR A 129 -8.21 3.20 -3.40
C THR A 129 -8.50 4.26 -4.47
N GLN A 130 -8.05 4.06 -5.72
CA GLN A 130 -8.41 4.91 -6.86
C GLN A 130 -9.93 4.90 -7.16
N ALA A 131 -10.58 3.76 -6.98
CA ALA A 131 -12.03 3.67 -7.17
C ALA A 131 -12.82 4.36 -6.04
N LEU A 132 -12.28 4.39 -4.82
CA LEU A 132 -12.82 5.12 -3.69
C LEU A 132 -12.57 6.64 -3.81
N HIS A 133 -11.42 7.01 -4.36
CA HIS A 133 -10.94 8.38 -4.53
C HIS A 133 -10.58 8.63 -6.00
N PRO A 134 -11.55 8.93 -6.86
CA PRO A 134 -11.27 9.28 -8.26
C PRO A 134 -10.27 10.44 -8.33
N TYR A 135 -9.32 10.34 -9.24
CA TYR A 135 -8.19 11.25 -9.38
C TYR A 135 -8.61 12.73 -9.40
N GLY A 136 -8.03 13.53 -8.51
CA GLY A 136 -8.31 14.95 -8.36
C GLY A 136 -9.65 15.29 -7.66
N LYS A 137 -10.47 14.30 -7.34
CA LYS A 137 -11.66 14.51 -6.55
C LYS A 137 -11.30 14.71 -5.08
N ASP A 138 -11.93 15.66 -4.43
CA ASP A 138 -11.71 16.00 -3.01
C ASP A 138 -10.22 16.31 -2.71
N ASN A 139 -9.48 16.86 -3.71
CA ASN A 139 -8.05 17.19 -3.65
C ASN A 139 -7.13 15.97 -3.41
N ILE A 140 -7.59 14.76 -3.75
CA ILE A 140 -6.87 13.50 -3.58
C ILE A 140 -6.35 13.00 -4.92
N PHE A 141 -5.06 12.65 -4.97
CA PHE A 141 -4.36 12.16 -6.16
C PHE A 141 -3.69 10.82 -5.87
N VAL A 142 -4.41 9.73 -6.11
CA VAL A 142 -3.91 8.36 -5.87
C VAL A 142 -3.15 7.86 -7.10
N ARG A 143 -1.88 7.51 -6.91
CA ARG A 143 -1.01 6.91 -7.93
C ARG A 143 -0.67 5.47 -7.60
N GLN A 144 -0.80 4.56 -8.57
CA GLN A 144 -0.33 3.18 -8.44
C GLN A 144 1.16 3.14 -8.78
N GLU A 145 1.96 3.59 -7.85
CA GLU A 145 3.42 3.70 -7.99
C GLU A 145 4.10 3.40 -6.66
N PRO A 146 5.30 2.83 -6.67
CA PRO A 146 6.12 2.71 -5.48
C PRO A 146 6.69 4.07 -5.08
N PHE A 147 7.02 4.24 -3.80
CA PHE A 147 7.62 5.49 -3.30
C PHE A 147 8.92 5.85 -4.02
N GLU A 148 9.66 4.85 -4.48
CA GLU A 148 10.89 5.01 -5.27
C GLU A 148 10.68 5.81 -6.58
N ALA A 149 9.45 5.91 -7.05
CA ALA A 149 9.11 6.67 -8.26
C ALA A 149 9.01 8.17 -8.05
N ILE A 150 8.98 8.65 -6.79
CA ILE A 150 8.86 10.08 -6.51
C ILE A 150 10.08 10.88 -6.99
N GLY A 151 11.26 10.26 -6.96
CA GLY A 151 12.51 10.90 -7.39
C GLY A 151 12.93 12.09 -6.54
N GLU A 152 13.78 12.94 -7.11
CA GLU A 152 14.17 14.22 -6.49
C GLU A 152 13.13 15.30 -6.83
N LEU A 153 12.59 15.95 -5.82
CA LEU A 153 11.61 17.02 -5.99
C LEU A 153 12.30 18.38 -6.04
N GLU A 154 11.84 19.26 -6.95
CA GLU A 154 12.16 20.67 -6.89
C GLU A 154 11.54 21.32 -5.64
N GLU A 155 12.09 22.45 -5.17
CA GLU A 155 11.61 23.12 -3.95
C GLU A 155 10.10 23.41 -3.98
N LYS A 156 9.58 23.82 -5.13
CA LYS A 156 8.14 24.11 -5.36
C LYS A 156 7.24 22.88 -5.25
N ASP A 157 7.82 21.68 -5.40
CA ASP A 157 7.08 20.41 -5.40
C ASP A 157 7.19 19.66 -4.07
N LYS A 158 7.91 20.21 -3.09
CA LYS A 158 8.05 19.63 -1.76
C LYS A 158 6.74 19.64 -1.00
N TYR A 159 6.64 18.73 -0.05
CA TYR A 159 5.48 18.56 0.80
C TYR A 159 5.67 19.26 2.14
N ASP A 160 4.59 19.85 2.66
CA ASP A 160 4.55 20.45 4.00
C ASP A 160 4.41 19.36 5.09
N LEU A 161 3.78 18.22 4.71
CA LEU A 161 3.59 17.06 5.57
C LEU A 161 3.80 15.78 4.79
N ILE A 162 4.56 14.85 5.37
CA ILE A 162 4.65 13.47 4.91
C ILE A 162 4.16 12.59 6.05
N THR A 163 3.15 11.78 5.81
CA THR A 163 2.53 10.94 6.84
C THR A 163 2.04 9.64 6.24
N SER A 164 2.33 8.52 6.90
CA SER A 164 1.94 7.19 6.43
C SER A 164 2.12 6.13 7.51
N ASN A 165 1.49 5.00 7.31
CA ASN A 165 1.90 3.75 7.94
C ASN A 165 2.78 2.99 6.94
N ILE A 166 4.10 3.17 7.05
CA ILE A 166 5.07 2.58 6.11
C ILE A 166 5.10 1.05 6.22
N PRO A 167 5.45 0.32 5.16
CA PRO A 167 5.57 -1.13 5.20
C PRO A 167 6.56 -1.62 6.27
N PHE A 168 6.24 -2.73 6.91
CA PHE A 168 7.09 -3.37 7.91
C PHE A 168 7.93 -4.49 7.27
N GLY A 169 9.12 -4.69 7.77
CA GLY A 169 9.97 -5.81 7.38
C GLY A 169 11.47 -5.48 7.40
N ASP A 170 12.27 -6.54 7.49
CA ASP A 170 13.72 -6.45 7.38
C ASP A 170 14.12 -6.85 5.96
N PHE A 171 13.95 -5.91 5.04
CA PHE A 171 14.33 -6.10 3.64
C PHE A 171 14.89 -4.80 3.04
N MET A 172 15.76 -4.99 2.06
CA MET A 172 16.39 -3.90 1.32
C MET A 172 15.43 -3.33 0.29
N VAL A 173 15.52 -2.03 0.08
CA VAL A 173 14.82 -1.34 -1.01
C VAL A 173 15.78 -1.14 -2.18
N TYR A 174 15.34 -1.46 -3.38
CA TYR A 174 16.11 -1.16 -4.58
C TYR A 174 15.65 0.16 -5.19
N ASP A 175 16.43 1.19 -4.95
CA ASP A 175 16.27 2.48 -5.61
C ASP A 175 17.53 2.82 -6.42
N ARG A 176 17.35 2.99 -7.72
CA ARG A 176 18.44 3.26 -8.65
C ARG A 176 19.11 4.62 -8.40
N SER A 177 18.36 5.62 -7.98
CA SER A 177 18.86 6.97 -7.71
C SER A 177 19.75 6.98 -6.47
N TYR A 178 19.36 6.22 -5.45
CA TYR A 178 20.11 6.05 -4.21
C TYR A 178 21.34 5.14 -4.39
N SER A 179 21.22 4.06 -5.16
CA SER A 179 22.30 3.08 -5.34
C SER A 179 23.47 3.61 -6.19
N LYS A 180 23.23 4.58 -7.08
CA LYS A 180 24.24 5.16 -7.97
C LYS A 180 24.82 6.47 -7.46
N GLY A 181 24.25 7.06 -6.42
CA GLY A 181 24.70 8.33 -5.87
C GLY A 181 26.01 8.22 -5.09
N GLU A 182 26.80 9.29 -5.06
CA GLU A 182 28.01 9.42 -4.23
C GLU A 182 27.67 9.55 -2.74
N ASN A 183 26.44 9.87 -2.40
CA ASN A 183 25.99 10.06 -1.03
C ASN A 183 25.87 8.70 -0.30
N ILE A 184 26.82 8.46 0.61
CA ILE A 184 26.89 7.24 1.41
C ILE A 184 25.63 7.05 2.26
N LEU A 185 25.07 8.12 2.84
CA LEU A 185 23.88 8.05 3.69
C LEU A 185 22.64 7.58 2.89
N LYS A 186 22.47 8.09 1.66
CA LYS A 186 21.42 7.62 0.76
C LYS A 186 21.54 6.12 0.45
N ARG A 187 22.76 5.63 0.18
CA ARG A 187 22.98 4.19 -0.07
C ARG A 187 22.70 3.34 1.15
N GLU A 188 23.14 3.79 2.33
CA GLU A 188 22.91 3.07 3.58
C GLU A 188 21.42 3.04 3.97
N SER A 189 20.67 4.09 3.67
CA SER A 189 19.22 4.12 3.95
C SER A 189 18.45 3.03 3.20
N THR A 190 18.91 2.58 2.04
CA THR A 190 18.23 1.51 1.29
C THR A 190 18.39 0.10 1.90
N ARG A 191 19.22 -0.06 2.93
CA ARG A 191 19.45 -1.37 3.57
C ARG A 191 18.24 -1.87 4.35
N THR A 192 17.43 -0.96 4.87
CA THR A 192 16.17 -1.32 5.53
C THR A 192 15.05 -0.40 5.03
N ILE A 193 13.86 -0.96 4.86
CA ILE A 193 12.72 -0.19 4.38
C ILE A 193 12.40 1.00 5.30
N HIS A 194 12.55 0.85 6.61
CA HIS A 194 12.31 1.94 7.56
C HIS A 194 13.22 3.14 7.31
N ASN A 195 14.54 2.90 7.17
CA ASN A 195 15.49 3.97 6.92
C ASN A 195 15.28 4.65 5.56
N TYR A 196 14.73 3.91 4.60
CA TYR A 196 14.48 4.43 3.27
C TYR A 196 13.33 5.45 3.25
N PHE A 197 12.30 5.25 4.07
CA PHE A 197 11.15 6.16 4.15
C PHE A 197 11.41 7.40 5.02
N PHE A 198 12.49 7.45 5.78
CA PHE A 198 12.92 8.59 6.59
C PHE A 198 14.16 9.28 6.02
#